data_0ed9d7049d6676f405212dce694b4677
#
_entry.id   0ed9d7049d6676f405212dce694b4677
#
_cell.length_a   1.000
_cell.length_b   1.000
_cell.length_c   1.000
_cell.angle_alpha   90.00
_cell.angle_beta   90.00
_cell.angle_gamma   90.00
#
_symmetry.space_group_name_H-M   'P 1'
#
loop_
_entity.id
_entity.type
_entity.pdbx_description
1 polymer ?
#
loop_
_entity_poly.entity_id
_entity_poly.type
_entity_poly.pdbx_seq_one_letter_code
_entity_poly.pdbx_strand_id
1 'polypeptide(L)'
;MLNLIDSIRNFIITCPFLEDWRVNVDYLGTDMEYSIDILPCDPILQKYTDGGAKKQFQFAFTSREEYDIDVRINIENSGFFQMFDEWLEEQNMNENFPILSEGKIPIKLETLNSGYLYDVDGDKARYRIECRLIYAQEV
;
A
#
# COMPACT_ATOMS: atom_id res chain seq x y z
N MET A 1 21.09 -0.44 -2.44
CA MET A 1 20.40 0.87 -2.39
C MET A 1 18.93 0.66 -2.07
N LEU A 2 18.41 1.40 -1.11
CA LEU A 2 17.01 1.33 -0.72
C LEU A 2 16.17 2.21 -1.66
N ASN A 3 15.28 1.62 -2.46
CA ASN A 3 14.37 2.39 -3.30
C ASN A 3 12.99 2.53 -2.62
N LEU A 4 12.10 3.32 -3.21
CA LEU A 4 10.80 3.61 -2.59
C LEU A 4 9.95 2.38 -2.38
N ILE A 5 9.92 1.46 -3.34
CA ILE A 5 9.09 0.26 -3.22
C ILE A 5 9.62 -0.67 -2.12
N ASP A 6 10.93 -0.76 -1.95
CA ASP A 6 11.52 -1.54 -0.86
C ASP A 6 11.13 -0.96 0.49
N SER A 7 11.20 0.37 0.62
CA SER A 7 10.82 1.06 1.84
C SER A 7 9.35 0.83 2.19
N ILE A 8 8.48 0.92 1.21
CA ILE A 8 7.04 0.70 1.38
C ILE A 8 6.76 -0.75 1.77
N ARG A 9 7.38 -1.70 1.07
CA ARG A 9 7.21 -3.12 1.37
C ARG A 9 7.66 -3.44 2.80
N ASN A 10 8.83 -2.96 3.19
CA ASN A 10 9.37 -3.19 4.53
C ASN A 10 8.45 -2.61 5.60
N PHE A 11 7.82 -1.48 5.32
CA PHE A 11 6.88 -0.86 6.25
C PHE A 11 5.56 -1.65 6.34
N ILE A 12 4.99 -2.02 5.21
CA ILE A 12 3.70 -2.72 5.17
C ILE A 12 3.78 -4.08 5.84
N ILE A 13 4.91 -4.78 5.72
CA ILE A 13 5.12 -6.07 6.38
C ILE A 13 4.97 -5.96 7.91
N THR A 14 5.17 -4.78 8.50
CA THR A 14 4.99 -4.58 9.94
C THR A 14 3.53 -4.51 10.37
N CYS A 15 2.59 -4.48 9.44
CA CYS A 15 1.17 -4.44 9.77
C CYS A 15 0.75 -5.72 10.49
N PRO A 16 0.19 -5.63 11.71
CA PRO A 16 -0.13 -6.83 12.50
C PRO A 16 -1.34 -7.61 11.98
N PHE A 17 -2.09 -7.05 11.04
CA PHE A 17 -3.29 -7.67 10.50
C PHE A 17 -3.03 -8.52 9.26
N LEU A 18 -1.78 -8.52 8.73
CA LEU A 18 -1.44 -9.35 7.58
C LEU A 18 -1.37 -10.82 8.00
N GLU A 19 -1.88 -11.69 7.11
CA GLU A 19 -1.61 -13.12 7.22
C GLU A 19 -0.13 -13.39 6.93
N ASP A 20 0.34 -14.58 7.30
CA ASP A 20 1.72 -15.00 7.06
C ASP A 20 1.89 -15.43 5.59
N TRP A 21 1.51 -14.54 4.68
CA TRP A 21 1.59 -14.76 3.24
C TRP A 21 2.74 -13.94 2.66
N ARG A 22 3.20 -14.38 1.48
CA ARG A 22 4.22 -13.64 0.75
C ARG A 22 3.69 -12.28 0.30
N VAL A 23 4.52 -11.25 0.44
CA VAL A 23 4.26 -9.93 -0.12
C VAL A 23 5.18 -9.71 -1.32
N ASN A 24 4.62 -9.77 -2.50
CA ASN A 24 5.34 -9.62 -3.77
C ASN A 24 5.32 -8.16 -4.23
N VAL A 25 6.12 -7.87 -5.26
CA VAL A 25 6.13 -6.56 -5.93
C VAL A 25 5.79 -6.79 -7.40
N ASP A 26 4.75 -6.10 -7.89
CA ASP A 26 4.26 -6.19 -9.28
C ASP A 26 3.99 -7.61 -9.73
N TYR A 27 3.60 -8.48 -8.81
CA TYR A 27 3.34 -9.88 -9.10
C TYR A 27 2.36 -10.44 -8.08
N LEU A 28 1.33 -11.11 -8.56
CA LEU A 28 0.39 -11.84 -7.71
C LEU A 28 0.27 -13.25 -8.27
N GLY A 29 0.70 -14.22 -7.47
CA GLY A 29 0.68 -15.63 -7.84
C GLY A 29 -0.72 -16.24 -7.81
N THR A 30 -0.77 -17.56 -7.92
CA THR A 30 -2.04 -18.31 -7.93
C THR A 30 -2.51 -18.69 -6.53
N ASP A 31 -1.63 -18.58 -5.53
CA ASP A 31 -1.96 -18.87 -4.13
C ASP A 31 -2.48 -17.61 -3.43
N MET A 32 -2.88 -17.76 -2.17
CA MET A 32 -3.25 -16.62 -1.33
C MET A 32 -1.99 -15.85 -0.99
N GLU A 33 -1.83 -14.66 -1.55
CA GLU A 33 -0.65 -13.83 -1.47
C GLU A 33 -1.04 -12.36 -1.46
N TYR A 34 -0.08 -11.53 -1.08
CA TYR A 34 -0.19 -10.08 -1.23
C TYR A 34 0.75 -9.58 -2.33
N SER A 35 0.44 -8.43 -2.88
CA SER A 35 1.32 -7.74 -3.81
C SER A 35 1.24 -6.24 -3.61
N ILE A 36 2.37 -5.56 -3.83
CA ILE A 36 2.43 -4.11 -3.90
C ILE A 36 2.71 -3.77 -5.35
N ASP A 37 1.74 -3.16 -6.02
CA ASP A 37 1.81 -2.87 -7.44
C ASP A 37 2.02 -1.37 -7.67
N ILE A 38 3.02 -1.02 -8.46
CA ILE A 38 3.34 0.37 -8.76
C ILE A 38 2.27 0.95 -9.67
N LEU A 39 1.75 2.12 -9.30
CA LEU A 39 0.77 2.84 -10.12
C LEU A 39 1.42 4.07 -10.75
N PRO A 40 1.11 4.36 -12.02
CA PRO A 40 1.61 5.57 -12.66
C PRO A 40 0.95 6.81 -12.06
N CYS A 41 1.73 7.85 -11.87
CA CYS A 41 1.22 9.14 -11.39
C CYS A 41 2.22 10.24 -11.72
N ASP A 42 1.79 11.50 -11.62
CA ASP A 42 2.72 12.62 -11.65
C ASP A 42 3.51 12.63 -10.34
N PRO A 43 4.83 12.44 -10.38
CA PRO A 43 5.61 12.33 -9.15
C PRO A 43 5.78 13.63 -8.39
N ILE A 44 5.58 14.78 -9.01
CA ILE A 44 5.83 16.08 -8.39
C ILE A 44 4.51 16.75 -8.02
N LEU A 45 4.31 16.97 -6.71
CA LEU A 45 3.15 17.70 -6.19
C LEU A 45 3.43 19.20 -6.09
N GLN A 46 4.66 19.57 -5.72
CA GLN A 46 5.06 20.95 -5.53
C GLN A 46 6.57 21.08 -5.65
N LYS A 47 7.04 22.09 -6.37
CA LYS A 47 8.46 22.42 -6.42
C LYS A 47 8.75 23.53 -5.43
N TYR A 48 9.89 23.41 -4.72
CA TYR A 48 10.35 24.41 -3.78
C TYR A 48 11.37 25.34 -4.44
N THR A 49 11.50 26.53 -3.91
CA THR A 49 12.41 27.54 -4.46
C THR A 49 13.89 27.18 -4.29
N ASP A 50 14.21 26.31 -3.34
CA ASP A 50 15.57 25.84 -3.09
C ASP A 50 16.02 24.70 -4.03
N GLY A 51 15.14 24.28 -4.95
CA GLY A 51 15.41 23.16 -5.85
C GLY A 51 14.89 21.81 -5.39
N GLY A 52 14.41 21.72 -4.16
CA GLY A 52 13.74 20.53 -3.66
C GLY A 52 12.30 20.43 -4.15
N ALA A 53 11.61 19.38 -3.77
CA ALA A 53 10.22 19.15 -4.19
C ALA A 53 9.45 18.30 -3.18
N LYS A 54 8.14 18.52 -3.16
CA LYS A 54 7.21 17.61 -2.52
C LYS A 54 6.73 16.63 -3.59
N LYS A 55 6.92 15.35 -3.35
CA LYS A 55 6.67 14.28 -4.32
C LYS A 55 5.67 13.27 -3.78
N GLN A 56 5.13 12.48 -4.70
CA GLN A 56 4.27 11.36 -4.37
C GLN A 56 4.70 10.09 -5.10
N PHE A 57 4.41 8.96 -4.49
CA PHE A 57 4.57 7.64 -5.09
C PHE A 57 3.28 6.88 -4.85
N GLN A 58 2.60 6.48 -5.92
CA GLN A 58 1.33 5.76 -5.81
C GLN A 58 1.52 4.27 -6.05
N PHE A 59 0.80 3.48 -5.28
CA PHE A 59 0.84 2.02 -5.40
C PHE A 59 -0.50 1.43 -4.98
N ALA A 60 -0.75 0.20 -5.41
CA ALA A 60 -1.89 -0.56 -4.96
C ALA A 60 -1.41 -1.70 -4.08
N PHE A 61 -2.06 -1.88 -2.93
CA PHE A 61 -1.88 -3.05 -2.10
C PHE A 61 -2.98 -4.04 -2.47
N THR A 62 -2.58 -5.20 -2.99
CA THR A 62 -3.49 -6.20 -3.55
C THR A 62 -3.38 -7.48 -2.75
N SER A 63 -4.51 -8.13 -2.48
CA SER A 63 -4.53 -9.46 -1.87
C SER A 63 -5.32 -10.42 -2.72
N ARG A 64 -4.88 -11.68 -2.78
CA ARG A 64 -5.63 -12.79 -3.34
C ARG A 64 -6.16 -13.61 -2.18
N GLU A 65 -7.47 -13.71 -2.09
CA GLU A 65 -8.13 -14.38 -0.98
C GLU A 65 -9.20 -15.34 -1.49
N GLU A 66 -9.69 -16.19 -0.59
CA GLU A 66 -10.80 -17.08 -0.93
C GLU A 66 -12.05 -16.26 -1.23
N TYR A 67 -12.77 -16.69 -2.27
CA TYR A 67 -14.04 -16.12 -2.64
C TYR A 67 -15.11 -17.21 -2.60
N ASP A 68 -16.16 -16.99 -1.84
CA ASP A 68 -17.23 -17.96 -1.66
C ASP A 68 -18.58 -17.25 -1.82
N ILE A 69 -19.62 -18.05 -2.04
CA ILE A 69 -21.01 -17.58 -1.96
C ILE A 69 -21.40 -17.24 -0.52
N ASP A 70 -20.61 -17.67 0.47
CA ASP A 70 -20.83 -17.31 1.87
C ASP A 70 -20.51 -15.81 2.06
N VAL A 71 -21.55 -15.06 2.36
CA VAL A 71 -21.46 -13.61 2.57
C VAL A 71 -20.45 -13.25 3.65
N ARG A 72 -20.30 -14.08 4.69
CA ARG A 72 -19.40 -13.79 5.80
C ARG A 72 -17.94 -13.77 5.37
N ILE A 73 -17.52 -14.70 4.49
CA ILE A 73 -16.14 -14.74 3.97
C ILE A 73 -15.85 -13.45 3.20
N ASN A 74 -16.78 -13.01 2.37
CA ASN A 74 -16.60 -11.80 1.57
C ASN A 74 -16.60 -10.54 2.44
N ILE A 75 -17.39 -10.51 3.51
CA ILE A 75 -17.38 -9.41 4.47
C ILE A 75 -16.05 -9.35 5.20
N GLU A 76 -15.52 -10.50 5.63
CA GLU A 76 -14.21 -10.55 6.30
C GLU A 76 -13.10 -10.07 5.39
N ASN A 77 -13.11 -10.48 4.11
CA ASN A 77 -12.13 -10.04 3.13
C ASN A 77 -12.17 -8.51 2.95
N SER A 78 -13.36 -7.95 2.85
CA SER A 78 -13.52 -6.50 2.70
C SER A 78 -13.14 -5.75 3.97
N GLY A 79 -13.45 -6.31 5.14
CA GLY A 79 -13.14 -5.71 6.44
C GLY A 79 -11.65 -5.57 6.69
N PHE A 80 -10.83 -6.43 6.09
CA PHE A 80 -9.38 -6.33 6.21
C PHE A 80 -8.85 -4.96 5.78
N PHE A 81 -9.35 -4.42 4.66
CA PHE A 81 -8.86 -3.14 4.15
C PHE A 81 -9.33 -1.96 5.00
N GLN A 82 -10.48 -2.07 5.67
CA GLN A 82 -10.87 -1.06 6.64
C GLN A 82 -9.87 -1.03 7.80
N MET A 83 -9.47 -2.18 8.31
CA MET A 83 -8.47 -2.28 9.38
C MET A 83 -7.11 -1.77 8.92
N PHE A 84 -6.73 -2.06 7.67
CA PHE A 84 -5.49 -1.58 7.09
C PHE A 84 -5.48 -0.06 6.99
N ASP A 85 -6.57 0.55 6.54
CA ASP A 85 -6.70 2.00 6.45
C ASP A 85 -6.59 2.65 7.84
N GLU A 86 -7.28 2.11 8.83
CA GLU A 86 -7.20 2.59 10.21
C GLU A 86 -5.79 2.46 10.78
N TRP A 87 -5.09 1.36 10.46
CA TRP A 87 -3.71 1.17 10.86
C TRP A 87 -2.79 2.23 10.25
N LEU A 88 -2.97 2.55 8.97
CA LEU A 88 -2.19 3.62 8.32
C LEU A 88 -2.45 4.97 8.98
N GLU A 89 -3.70 5.29 9.29
CA GLU A 89 -4.03 6.54 9.99
C GLU A 89 -3.29 6.62 11.33
N GLU A 90 -3.28 5.53 12.09
CA GLU A 90 -2.57 5.47 13.37
C GLU A 90 -1.07 5.68 13.19
N GLN A 91 -0.47 5.06 12.15
CA GLN A 91 0.95 5.24 11.87
C GLN A 91 1.27 6.69 11.54
N ASN A 92 0.43 7.35 10.75
CA ASN A 92 0.59 8.77 10.44
C ASN A 92 0.50 9.65 11.68
N MET A 93 -0.45 9.37 12.57
CA MET A 93 -0.61 10.13 13.82
C MET A 93 0.61 9.99 14.73
N ASN A 94 1.22 8.82 14.74
CA ASN A 94 2.41 8.53 15.55
C ASN A 94 3.72 8.89 14.83
N GLU A 95 3.64 9.47 13.65
CA GLU A 95 4.80 9.80 12.80
C GLU A 95 5.70 8.58 12.54
N ASN A 96 5.10 7.40 12.45
CA ASN A 96 5.80 6.17 12.14
C ASN A 96 5.68 5.91 10.65
N PHE A 97 6.74 6.21 9.90
CA PHE A 97 6.76 6.19 8.44
C PHE A 97 7.75 5.18 7.89
N PRO A 98 7.62 4.81 6.61
CA PRO A 98 8.65 4.02 5.93
C PRO A 98 10.01 4.72 6.01
N ILE A 99 11.07 3.92 6.14
CA ILE A 99 12.45 4.45 6.14
C ILE A 99 12.86 4.64 4.68
N LEU A 100 13.13 5.90 4.30
CA LEU A 100 13.50 6.26 2.94
C LEU A 100 15.01 6.46 2.82
N SER A 101 15.50 6.48 1.58
CA SER A 101 16.89 6.76 1.31
C SER A 101 17.25 8.21 1.65
N GLU A 102 18.56 8.50 1.74
CA GLU A 102 19.05 9.83 2.08
C GLU A 102 18.48 10.90 1.15
N GLY A 103 18.12 12.04 1.71
CA GLY A 103 17.54 13.16 0.98
C GLY A 103 16.04 13.09 0.78
N LYS A 104 15.39 12.01 1.27
CA LYS A 104 13.94 11.86 1.18
C LYS A 104 13.35 11.79 2.58
N ILE A 105 12.37 12.64 2.84
CA ILE A 105 11.72 12.75 4.15
C ILE A 105 10.25 12.38 4.00
N PRO A 106 9.80 11.28 4.62
CA PRO A 106 8.39 10.90 4.50
C PRO A 106 7.49 11.89 5.21
N ILE A 107 6.38 12.23 4.59
CA ILE A 107 5.39 13.16 5.14
C ILE A 107 4.12 12.41 5.52
N LYS A 108 3.63 11.54 4.65
CA LYS A 108 2.36 10.85 4.88
C LYS A 108 2.26 9.62 3.99
N LEU A 109 1.70 8.54 4.54
CA LEU A 109 1.32 7.36 3.77
C LEU A 109 -0.18 7.17 3.95
N GLU A 110 -0.95 7.34 2.87
CA GLU A 110 -2.40 7.36 2.95
C GLU A 110 -3.05 6.51 1.88
N THR A 111 -4.30 6.13 2.13
CA THR A 111 -5.13 5.47 1.14
C THR A 111 -5.82 6.51 0.26
N LEU A 112 -6.02 6.17 -1.01
CA LEU A 112 -6.69 7.02 -1.99
C LEU A 112 -8.16 6.65 -2.16
N ASN A 113 -8.53 5.43 -1.74
CA ASN A 113 -9.89 4.93 -1.82
C ASN A 113 -10.11 3.87 -0.74
N SER A 114 -11.33 3.37 -0.64
CA SER A 114 -11.62 2.18 0.16
C SER A 114 -11.14 0.94 -0.58
N GLY A 115 -10.79 -0.11 0.15
CA GLY A 115 -10.51 -1.39 -0.46
C GLY A 115 -11.73 -1.93 -1.21
N TYR A 116 -11.51 -2.55 -2.35
CA TYR A 116 -12.60 -3.04 -3.19
C TYR A 116 -12.24 -4.35 -3.87
N LEU A 117 -13.27 -5.08 -4.29
CA LEU A 117 -13.11 -6.28 -5.08
C LEU A 117 -12.66 -5.89 -6.49
N TYR A 118 -11.45 -6.33 -6.87
CA TYR A 118 -10.86 -6.00 -8.17
C TYR A 118 -11.31 -6.98 -9.25
N ASP A 119 -11.19 -8.29 -8.99
CA ASP A 119 -11.74 -9.32 -9.86
C ASP A 119 -11.93 -10.64 -9.12
N VAL A 120 -12.60 -11.59 -9.79
CA VAL A 120 -12.84 -12.94 -9.30
C VAL A 120 -12.36 -13.93 -10.34
N ASP A 121 -11.62 -14.94 -9.89
CA ASP A 121 -11.15 -16.03 -10.74
C ASP A 121 -11.40 -17.36 -10.02
N GLY A 122 -12.48 -18.04 -10.40
CA GLY A 122 -12.88 -19.30 -9.77
C GLY A 122 -13.28 -19.12 -8.31
N ASP A 123 -12.59 -19.82 -7.42
CA ASP A 123 -12.82 -19.77 -5.99
C ASP A 123 -11.95 -18.73 -5.26
N LYS A 124 -11.25 -17.89 -6.01
CA LYS A 124 -10.39 -16.84 -5.46
C LYS A 124 -10.79 -15.48 -5.99
N ALA A 125 -10.53 -14.46 -5.18
CA ALA A 125 -10.80 -13.08 -5.54
C ALA A 125 -9.57 -12.22 -5.26
N ARG A 126 -9.39 -11.19 -6.07
CA ARG A 126 -8.39 -10.17 -5.82
C ARG A 126 -9.07 -8.92 -5.28
N TYR A 127 -8.60 -8.49 -4.13
CA TYR A 127 -9.02 -7.24 -3.50
C TYR A 127 -7.87 -6.25 -3.59
N ARG A 128 -8.20 -4.97 -3.69
CA ARG A 128 -7.21 -3.95 -3.96
C ARG A 128 -7.55 -2.66 -3.23
N ILE A 129 -6.54 -2.01 -2.67
CA ILE A 129 -6.65 -0.66 -2.14
C ILE A 129 -5.51 0.18 -2.72
N GLU A 130 -5.84 1.35 -3.23
CA GLU A 130 -4.84 2.25 -3.80
C GLU A 130 -4.36 3.23 -2.73
N CYS A 131 -3.06 3.46 -2.68
CA CYS A 131 -2.39 4.24 -1.66
C CYS A 131 -1.37 5.18 -2.29
N ARG A 132 -0.91 6.15 -1.50
CA ARG A 132 0.23 6.96 -1.92
C ARG A 132 1.11 7.33 -0.73
N LEU A 133 2.40 7.40 -1.00
CA LEU A 133 3.39 7.97 -0.10
C LEU A 133 3.68 9.39 -0.57
N ILE A 134 3.56 10.36 0.34
CA ILE A 134 3.98 11.73 0.10
C ILE A 134 5.28 11.95 0.85
N TYR A 135 6.28 12.49 0.17
CA TYR A 135 7.59 12.73 0.77
C TYR A 135 8.21 14.01 0.21
N ALA A 136 9.12 14.59 0.98
CA ALA A 136 9.93 15.72 0.55
C ALA A 136 11.26 15.21 0.00
N GLN A 137 11.64 15.71 -1.18
CA GLN A 137 12.95 15.44 -1.79
C GLN A 137 13.81 16.68 -1.60
N GLU A 138 14.90 16.51 -0.86
CA GLU A 138 15.89 17.60 -0.67
C GLU A 138 16.74 17.77 -1.92
N VAL A 139 17.35 18.92 -2.02
CA VAL A 139 18.27 19.24 -3.13
C VAL A 139 19.50 18.34 -3.11
#